data_1d94352af4d3621de5169fcd911e7ef8
#
_entry.id   1d94352af4d3621de5169fcd911e7ef8
#
_cell.length_a   1.000
_cell.length_b   1.000
_cell.length_c   1.000
_cell.angle_alpha   90.00
_cell.angle_beta   90.00
_cell.angle_gamma   90.00
#
_symmetry.space_group_name_H-M   'P 1'
#
loop_
_entity.id
_entity.type
_entity.pdbx_description
1 polymer ?
#
loop_
_entity_poly.entity_id
_entity_poly.type
_entity_poly.pdbx_seq_one_letter_code
_entity_poly.pdbx_strand_id
1 'polypeptide(L)'
;IFSKKHDEIAETISKELHRGVTLLDGTGWYSKQNIKVVVVLAKKSQSLEIFRLVRDIDERAFISQSNVVGVYGEGFDKLKVKKKK
;
A
#
# COMPACT_ATOMS: atom_id res chain seq x y z
N ILE A 1 1.84 -5.26 1.29
CA ILE A 1 1.20 -6.38 0.57
C ILE A 1 2.28 -7.21 -0.07
N PHE A 2 2.23 -8.51 0.20
CA PHE A 2 3.19 -9.46 -0.35
C PHE A 2 2.46 -10.35 -1.33
N SER A 3 2.86 -10.32 -2.59
CA SER A 3 2.19 -11.10 -3.62
C SER A 3 3.12 -11.24 -4.81
N LYS A 4 3.02 -12.37 -5.48
CA LYS A 4 3.74 -12.52 -6.74
C LYS A 4 3.10 -11.72 -7.86
N LYS A 5 1.84 -11.33 -7.67
CA LYS A 5 1.13 -10.50 -8.64
C LYS A 5 1.19 -9.03 -8.28
N HIS A 6 2.35 -8.61 -7.79
CA HIS A 6 2.53 -7.25 -7.29
C HIS A 6 2.25 -6.17 -8.32
N ASP A 7 2.64 -6.41 -9.58
CA ASP A 7 2.43 -5.39 -10.61
C ASP A 7 0.94 -5.20 -10.89
N GLU A 8 0.20 -6.28 -10.98
CA GLU A 8 -1.24 -6.20 -11.21
C GLU A 8 -1.95 -5.53 -10.05
N ILE A 9 -1.54 -5.86 -8.84
CA ILE A 9 -2.11 -5.26 -7.64
C ILE A 9 -1.82 -3.77 -7.61
N ALA A 10 -0.58 -3.40 -7.87
CA ALA A 10 -0.18 -2.00 -7.86
C ALA A 10 -0.97 -1.20 -8.89
N GLU A 11 -1.09 -1.75 -10.09
CA GLU A 11 -1.81 -1.08 -11.15
C GLU A 11 -3.27 -0.87 -10.80
N THR A 12 -3.91 -1.91 -10.25
CA THR A 12 -5.32 -1.85 -9.93
C THR A 12 -5.60 -0.86 -8.81
N ILE A 13 -4.78 -0.88 -7.75
CA ILE A 13 -4.96 0.06 -6.65
C ILE A 13 -4.77 1.48 -7.14
N SER A 14 -3.75 1.71 -7.95
CA SER A 14 -3.46 3.04 -8.45
C SER A 14 -4.63 3.58 -9.27
N LYS A 15 -5.18 2.74 -10.14
CA LYS A 15 -6.26 3.19 -11.01
C LYS A 15 -7.60 3.31 -10.31
N GLU A 16 -7.95 2.32 -9.50
CA GLU A 16 -9.30 2.27 -8.94
C GLU A 16 -9.44 3.07 -7.67
N LEU A 17 -8.40 3.13 -6.87
CA LEU A 17 -8.49 3.84 -5.60
C LEU A 17 -7.77 5.17 -5.61
N HIS A 18 -7.08 5.47 -6.69
CA HIS A 18 -6.34 6.72 -6.86
C HIS A 18 -5.38 6.97 -5.70
N ARG A 19 -4.70 5.90 -5.28
CA ARG A 19 -3.69 5.99 -4.23
C ARG A 19 -2.32 5.73 -4.81
N GLY A 20 -1.34 6.45 -4.31
CA GLY A 20 0.04 6.19 -4.70
C GLY A 20 0.46 4.83 -4.19
N VAL A 21 1.19 4.12 -5.03
CA VAL A 21 1.66 2.78 -4.71
C VAL A 21 3.16 2.74 -4.91
N THR A 22 3.86 2.18 -3.94
CA THR A 22 5.31 2.05 -4.03
C THR A 22 5.66 0.57 -3.95
N LEU A 23 6.59 0.16 -4.79
CA LEU A 23 7.13 -1.20 -4.72
C LEU A 23 8.49 -1.13 -4.05
N LEU A 24 8.67 -1.95 -3.04
CA LEU A 24 9.95 -2.07 -2.36
C LEU A 24 10.56 -3.40 -2.72
N ASP A 25 11.83 -3.38 -3.09
CA ASP A 25 12.56 -4.61 -3.35
C ASP A 25 13.03 -5.21 -2.04
N GLY A 26 12.94 -6.51 -1.95
CA GLY A 26 13.41 -7.23 -0.80
C GLY A 26 13.89 -8.61 -1.17
N THR A 27 14.40 -9.32 -0.19
CA THR A 27 14.88 -10.68 -0.39
C THR A 27 14.26 -11.56 0.68
N GLY A 28 13.59 -12.62 0.24
CA GLY A 28 13.08 -13.60 1.19
C GLY A 28 14.23 -14.27 1.90
N TRP A 29 14.19 -14.26 3.23
CA TRP A 29 15.30 -14.84 3.98
C TRP A 29 15.42 -16.34 3.74
N TYR A 30 14.31 -17.01 3.78
CA TYR A 30 14.29 -18.45 3.61
C TYR A 30 14.51 -18.88 2.17
N SER A 31 13.77 -18.28 1.26
CA SER A 31 13.81 -18.66 -0.17
C SER A 31 15.02 -18.09 -0.88
N LYS A 32 15.61 -17.01 -0.35
CA LYS A 32 16.71 -16.28 -0.97
C LYS A 32 16.34 -15.71 -2.33
N GLN A 33 15.05 -15.52 -2.57
CA GLN A 33 14.57 -14.97 -3.83
C GLN A 33 14.16 -13.52 -3.65
N ASN A 34 14.27 -12.77 -4.74
CA ASN A 34 13.82 -11.39 -4.75
C ASN A 34 12.31 -11.33 -4.64
N ILE A 35 11.84 -10.40 -3.85
CA ILE A 35 10.41 -10.17 -3.71
C ILE A 35 10.16 -8.69 -3.84
N LYS A 36 8.93 -8.35 -4.21
CA LYS A 36 8.51 -6.96 -4.23
C LYS A 36 7.34 -6.80 -3.28
N VAL A 37 7.46 -5.80 -2.42
CA VAL A 37 6.43 -5.52 -1.43
C VAL A 37 5.67 -4.29 -1.90
N VAL A 38 4.36 -4.42 -1.98
CA VAL A 38 3.50 -3.32 -2.39
C VAL A 38 3.13 -2.51 -1.16
N VAL A 39 3.47 -1.24 -1.16
CA VAL A 39 3.19 -0.35 -0.05
C VAL A 39 2.16 0.66 -0.50
N VAL A 40 1.07 0.75 0.24
CA VAL A 40 0.00 1.67 -0.06
C VAL A 40 -0.34 2.43 1.21
N LEU A 41 -0.40 3.73 1.09
CA LEU A 41 -0.85 4.57 2.18
C LEU A 41 -2.27 5.00 1.84
N ALA A 42 -3.23 4.59 2.66
CA ALA A 42 -4.62 4.79 2.34
C ALA A 42 -5.40 5.21 3.57
N LYS A 43 -6.59 5.70 3.35
CA LYS A 43 -7.49 6.00 4.45
C LYS A 43 -7.98 4.71 5.07
N LYS A 44 -8.24 4.75 6.36
CA LYS A 44 -8.74 3.57 7.06
C LYS A 44 -10.03 3.04 6.42
N SER A 45 -10.85 3.94 5.92
CA SER A 45 -12.11 3.56 5.28
C SER A 45 -11.90 2.77 3.98
N GLN A 46 -10.68 2.77 3.44
CA GLN A 46 -10.39 2.05 2.21
C GLN A 46 -9.81 0.65 2.46
N SER A 47 -9.60 0.29 3.72
CA SER A 47 -8.95 -0.98 4.05
C SER A 47 -9.67 -2.18 3.47
N LEU A 48 -10.96 -2.26 3.67
CA LEU A 48 -11.73 -3.41 3.24
C LEU A 48 -11.74 -3.52 1.73
N GLU A 49 -11.83 -2.40 1.07
CA GLU A 49 -11.82 -2.37 -0.39
C GLU A 49 -10.49 -2.86 -0.93
N ILE A 50 -9.39 -2.44 -0.29
CA ILE A 50 -8.06 -2.88 -0.68
C ILE A 50 -7.93 -4.39 -0.47
N PHE A 51 -8.41 -4.90 0.67
CA PHE A 51 -8.34 -6.33 0.95
C PHE A 51 -9.08 -7.15 -0.11
N ARG A 52 -10.27 -6.70 -0.48
CA ARG A 52 -11.06 -7.41 -1.47
C ARG A 52 -10.39 -7.40 -2.83
N LEU A 53 -9.88 -6.24 -3.21
CA LEU A 53 -9.21 -6.08 -4.48
C LEU A 53 -7.99 -6.99 -4.57
N VAL A 54 -7.20 -7.02 -3.52
CA VAL A 54 -6.00 -7.85 -3.50
C VAL A 54 -6.38 -9.32 -3.55
N ARG A 55 -7.40 -9.72 -2.76
CA ARG A 55 -7.82 -11.12 -2.75
C ARG A 55 -8.35 -11.56 -4.10
N ASP A 56 -9.06 -10.68 -4.80
CA ASP A 56 -9.58 -11.00 -6.12
C ASP A 56 -8.46 -11.25 -7.12
N ILE A 57 -7.34 -10.56 -6.97
CA ILE A 57 -6.21 -10.72 -7.85
C ILE A 57 -5.37 -11.93 -7.44
N ASP A 58 -5.13 -12.07 -6.15
CA ASP A 58 -4.26 -13.14 -5.65
C ASP A 58 -4.73 -13.55 -4.25
N GLU A 59 -5.44 -14.66 -4.18
CA GLU A 59 -5.97 -15.12 -2.91
C GLU A 59 -4.87 -15.61 -1.97
N ARG A 60 -3.65 -15.77 -2.46
CA ARG A 60 -2.52 -16.16 -1.64
C ARG A 60 -1.71 -14.97 -1.15
N ALA A 61 -2.15 -13.77 -1.48
CA ALA A 61 -1.43 -12.58 -1.05
C ALA A 61 -1.48 -12.47 0.46
N PHE A 62 -0.42 -11.92 1.01
CA PHE A 62 -0.31 -11.65 2.43
C PHE A 62 -0.35 -10.14 2.64
N ILE A 63 -1.22 -9.69 3.51
CA ILE A 63 -1.37 -8.26 3.77
C ILE A 63 -1.15 -7.99 5.24
N SER A 64 -0.29 -7.05 5.53
CA SER A 64 -0.18 -6.53 6.89
C SER A 64 -0.63 -5.08 6.87
N GLN A 65 -1.26 -4.67 7.92
CA GLN A 65 -1.78 -3.33 8.04
C GLN A 65 -1.37 -2.75 9.37
N SER A 66 -0.95 -1.50 9.35
CA SER A 66 -0.66 -0.78 10.57
C SER A 66 -1.20 0.63 10.43
N ASN A 67 -1.46 1.25 11.56
CA ASN A 67 -1.91 2.63 11.57
C ASN A 67 -0.74 3.57 11.49
N VAL A 68 -0.93 4.64 10.75
CA VAL A 68 0.04 5.72 10.66
C VAL A 68 -0.51 6.89 11.42
N VAL A 69 0.29 7.46 12.31
CA VAL A 69 -0.16 8.55 13.17
C VAL A 69 -0.42 9.81 12.37
N GLY A 70 0.42 10.10 11.37
CA GLY A 70 0.22 11.27 10.55
C GLY A 70 0.90 11.10 9.22
N VAL A 71 0.32 11.75 8.21
CA VAL A 71 0.87 11.76 6.87
C VAL A 71 0.87 13.19 6.39
N TYR A 72 2.01 13.66 6.01
CA TYR A 72 2.19 15.04 5.56
C TYR A 72 2.93 15.02 4.25
N GLY A 73 2.59 15.98 3.40
CA GLY A 73 3.30 16.11 2.17
C GLY A 73 2.40 16.13 0.97
N GLU A 74 3.01 16.01 -0.18
CA GLU A 74 2.32 16.12 -1.44
C GLU A 74 1.35 14.97 -1.62
N GLY A 75 0.13 15.28 -2.07
CA GLY A 75 -0.85 14.26 -2.32
C GLY A 75 -1.69 13.88 -1.11
N PHE A 76 -1.37 14.43 0.05
CA PHE A 76 -2.11 14.19 1.29
C PHE A 76 -2.49 15.53 1.91
N ASP A 77 -3.13 15.45 3.06
CA ASP A 77 -3.44 16.67 3.77
C ASP A 77 -2.15 17.43 4.00
N LYS A 78 -2.17 18.68 3.62
CA LYS A 78 -1.02 19.51 3.85
C LYS A 78 -0.77 19.60 5.34
N LEU A 79 0.50 19.73 5.67
CA LEU A 79 0.86 19.95 7.05
C LEU A 79 0.15 21.19 7.52
N LYS A 80 -0.79 21.01 8.39
CA LYS A 80 -1.55 22.12 8.91
C LYS A 80 -0.85 22.63 10.15
N VAL A 81 0.21 23.33 9.90
CA VAL A 81 0.90 23.99 10.99
C VAL A 81 -0.01 25.07 11.49
N LYS A 82 -0.34 25.03 12.78
CA LYS A 82 -1.12 26.09 13.38
C LYS A 82 -0.25 27.30 13.42
N LYS A 83 -0.61 28.23 12.69
CA LYS A 83 0.18 29.44 12.72
C LYS A 83 0.09 30.05 14.06
N LYS A 84 0.54 29.93 14.41
CA LYS A 84 0.40 30.30 15.21
C LYS A 84 0.58 30.94 15.47
N LYS A 85 0.61 30.75 15.22
CA LYS A 85 0.50 30.89 15.15
C LYS A 85 0.54 31.11 15.37
#